data_13805b57e81037d8708fd6f51e384f78
#
_entry.id   13805b57e81037d8708fd6f51e384f78
#
_cell.length_a   1.000
_cell.length_b   1.000
_cell.length_c   1.000
_cell.angle_alpha   90.00
_cell.angle_beta   90.00
_cell.angle_gamma   90.00
#
_symmetry.space_group_name_H-M   'P 1'
#
loop_
_entity.id
_entity.type
_entity.pdbx_description
1 polymer ?
#
loop_
_entity_poly.entity_id
_entity_poly.type
_entity_poly.pdbx_seq_one_letter_code
_entity_poly.pdbx_strand_id
1 'polypeptide(L)'
;RDLHSFPTRRSSDLFTYLALAGALMLGACSSSDDLKDGGATANEAKSYIAVNIKSVGTTGAGTRADYTQGGGTYEDGTANEGAISKVRFFFFNSDGSAYIMKGTEVNYKELDASVTSAEENDHLQTIEGKTTAMLVIEGETKTAPAYMIAVVNPQTLTKLENKAYRESQLRDEFTDKCFVKIATDGTGNKQYGGFVMSNSVYAENGARVCASSVSGHVGENRDEATNNPVDIYVERVVAKATTNVNTDNGWEKITSGADAGKYKIKVGKINIDAEHEKDVYAVVQGWGLADENGNAELEKQIDVSSNNWTSAILGIDPWTSPDYHRCFWSASVAFTPASGTNPIVNHAFSAFTTPFGTTPLYTCPNTPTYEEFNTQKINDKPYDNTLTKVLVAAKLVYYDADNNSHPADICKYRGMQILGADNVLKQVAKDHSDFWTVDPTNASKHVLLAPTDLEYTRTDLAGSTTDKLKSYEVRPVLKTGVKVYKKKSDGSFETTDSNDDLNRTLAESPVQVRKDGMTYYYTPIRHLAQNKTEMGYYGVVRNHSYRITINTMSGFGTPVYNPDEVIDPVIPKDTETYLAARINVLSWRVVPSSVDLDATK
;
A
#
# COMPACT_ATOMS: atom_id res chain seq x y z
N ARG A 1 64.71 1.44 -5.60
CA ARG A 1 64.81 0.63 -4.38
C ARG A 1 63.40 0.48 -3.84
N ASP A 2 62.78 -0.55 -3.83
CA ASP A 2 62.77 -1.95 -4.11
C ASP A 2 61.30 -2.34 -4.43
N LEU A 3 61.18 -3.01 -5.53
CA LEU A 3 59.95 -3.70 -5.93
C LEU A 3 59.76 -4.94 -5.03
N HIS A 4 58.57 -5.15 -4.54
CA HIS A 4 58.07 -6.50 -4.21
C HIS A 4 56.83 -6.83 -5.02
N SER A 5 57.03 -7.80 -5.88
CA SER A 5 56.07 -8.49 -6.74
C SER A 5 55.08 -9.30 -5.91
N PHE A 6 53.80 -9.20 -6.25
CA PHE A 6 52.77 -10.16 -5.86
C PHE A 6 52.64 -11.28 -6.87
N PRO A 7 52.51 -12.54 -6.44
CA PRO A 7 52.36 -13.67 -7.37
C PRO A 7 50.88 -13.76 -7.86
N THR A 8 50.73 -13.76 -9.16
CA THR A 8 49.49 -14.13 -9.84
C THR A 8 49.20 -15.61 -9.61
N ARG A 9 48.09 -15.93 -8.91
CA ARG A 9 47.52 -17.28 -8.92
C ARG A 9 46.60 -17.43 -10.12
N ARG A 10 46.89 -18.42 -10.93
CA ARG A 10 46.13 -18.84 -12.10
C ARG A 10 44.78 -19.42 -11.67
N SER A 11 43.73 -19.01 -12.38
CA SER A 11 42.40 -19.61 -12.39
C SER A 11 42.44 -20.97 -13.12
N SER A 12 42.57 -22.06 -12.41
CA SER A 12 42.40 -23.41 -12.96
C SER A 12 41.75 -24.43 -12.04
N ASP A 13 41.29 -24.01 -10.85
CA ASP A 13 40.73 -24.96 -9.87
C ASP A 13 39.18 -24.89 -9.72
N LEU A 14 38.49 -24.18 -10.62
CA LEU A 14 37.03 -24.03 -10.54
C LEU A 14 36.23 -25.02 -11.39
N PHE A 15 36.93 -25.94 -12.12
CA PHE A 15 36.25 -26.93 -12.96
C PHE A 15 36.20 -28.35 -12.38
N THR A 16 36.76 -28.58 -11.22
CA THR A 16 36.84 -29.94 -10.66
C THR A 16 35.77 -30.27 -9.63
N TYR A 17 35.00 -29.30 -9.16
CA TYR A 17 33.92 -29.55 -8.19
C TYR A 17 32.52 -29.74 -8.83
N LEU A 18 32.35 -29.44 -10.11
CA LEU A 18 31.06 -29.64 -10.80
C LEU A 18 30.85 -31.02 -11.41
N ALA A 19 31.89 -31.85 -11.42
CA ALA A 19 31.82 -33.20 -11.99
C ALA A 19 31.58 -34.31 -10.94
N LEU A 20 31.54 -33.98 -9.65
CA LEU A 20 31.38 -34.98 -8.58
C LEU A 20 29.96 -35.03 -7.99
N ALA A 21 29.09 -34.07 -8.32
CA ALA A 21 27.70 -34.06 -7.89
C ALA A 21 26.74 -34.84 -8.82
N GLY A 22 27.24 -35.27 -10.00
CA GLY A 22 26.44 -36.00 -10.98
C GLY A 22 26.57 -37.54 -10.98
N ALA A 23 27.36 -38.10 -10.06
CA ALA A 23 27.69 -39.54 -10.11
C ALA A 23 27.29 -40.33 -8.85
N LEU A 24 26.49 -39.77 -7.94
CA LEU A 24 26.09 -40.46 -6.71
C LEU A 24 24.59 -40.79 -6.63
N MET A 25 23.86 -40.74 -7.73
CA MET A 25 22.43 -41.09 -7.81
C MET A 25 22.17 -42.47 -8.47
N LEU A 26 23.15 -43.36 -8.55
CA LEU A 26 22.95 -44.71 -9.02
C LEU A 26 23.67 -45.71 -8.10
N GLY A 27 23.03 -46.08 -6.99
CA GLY A 27 23.62 -47.15 -6.22
C GLY A 27 23.03 -47.31 -4.82
N ALA A 28 21.76 -47.64 -4.73
CA ALA A 28 21.22 -48.30 -3.54
C ALA A 28 20.06 -49.22 -3.95
N CYS A 29 20.38 -50.21 -4.78
CA CYS A 29 19.66 -51.49 -4.77
C CYS A 29 20.67 -52.52 -4.31
N SER A 30 20.66 -52.86 -3.05
CA SER A 30 21.22 -54.15 -2.60
C SER A 30 20.14 -54.87 -1.82
N SER A 31 19.72 -55.90 -2.47
CA SER A 31 18.98 -57.04 -1.92
C SER A 31 19.61 -57.56 -0.65
N SER A 32 18.80 -57.81 0.34
CA SER A 32 19.04 -58.92 1.25
C SER A 32 17.76 -59.74 1.30
N ASP A 33 17.84 -60.87 0.64
CA ASP A 33 16.97 -62.01 0.92
C ASP A 33 17.10 -62.38 2.39
N ASP A 34 15.99 -62.34 3.11
CA ASP A 34 15.75 -63.27 4.19
C ASP A 34 14.24 -63.52 4.26
N LEU A 35 13.87 -64.65 3.64
CA LEU A 35 12.56 -65.27 3.75
C LEU A 35 12.36 -65.75 5.17
N LYS A 36 11.51 -65.08 5.92
CA LYS A 36 10.74 -65.70 7.02
C LYS A 36 9.28 -65.50 6.78
N ASP A 37 8.67 -66.61 6.43
CA ASP A 37 7.25 -66.83 6.34
C ASP A 37 6.56 -66.53 7.71
N GLY A 38 5.62 -65.64 7.71
CA GLY A 38 4.81 -65.28 8.88
C GLY A 38 3.93 -64.12 8.50
N GLY A 39 2.66 -64.38 8.18
CA GLY A 39 1.67 -63.40 7.73
C GLY A 39 1.62 -62.14 8.57
N ALA A 40 2.30 -61.12 8.12
CA ALA A 40 2.12 -59.75 8.53
C ALA A 40 1.52 -59.00 7.33
N THR A 41 0.34 -58.48 7.53
CA THR A 41 -0.26 -57.45 6.70
C THR A 41 0.83 -56.44 6.34
N ALA A 42 1.05 -56.24 5.05
CA ALA A 42 2.01 -55.25 4.56
C ALA A 42 1.76 -53.93 5.29
N ASN A 43 2.69 -53.52 6.14
CA ASN A 43 2.69 -52.22 6.74
C ASN A 43 2.85 -51.22 5.58
N GLU A 44 1.78 -50.53 5.30
CA GLU A 44 1.77 -49.43 4.35
C GLU A 44 2.80 -48.39 4.84
N ALA A 45 3.83 -48.17 4.06
CA ALA A 45 4.94 -47.31 4.44
C ALA A 45 4.45 -45.85 4.55
N LYS A 46 4.22 -45.40 5.76
CA LYS A 46 3.93 -44.01 6.07
C LYS A 46 5.25 -43.21 6.02
N SER A 47 5.20 -42.03 5.44
CA SER A 47 6.30 -41.07 5.45
C SER A 47 5.97 -39.96 6.44
N TYR A 48 6.96 -39.51 7.21
CA TYR A 48 6.85 -38.46 8.18
C TYR A 48 7.66 -37.26 7.72
N ILE A 49 7.09 -36.06 7.77
CA ILE A 49 7.79 -34.81 7.47
C ILE A 49 7.53 -33.83 8.62
N ALA A 50 8.58 -33.45 9.32
CA ALA A 50 8.54 -32.34 10.26
C ALA A 50 8.86 -31.04 9.53
N VAL A 51 8.10 -29.99 9.80
CA VAL A 51 8.20 -28.69 9.16
C VAL A 51 8.37 -27.61 10.20
N ASN A 52 9.39 -26.79 10.05
CA ASN A 52 9.52 -25.51 10.76
C ASN A 52 8.98 -24.41 9.86
N ILE A 53 7.91 -23.75 10.28
CA ILE A 53 7.37 -22.59 9.55
C ILE A 53 8.04 -21.34 10.10
N LYS A 54 8.89 -20.71 9.29
CA LYS A 54 9.65 -19.52 9.63
C LYS A 54 9.06 -18.31 8.91
N SER A 55 8.62 -17.31 9.67
CA SER A 55 8.36 -16.01 9.08
C SER A 55 9.69 -15.39 8.62
N VAL A 56 9.75 -14.93 7.38
CA VAL A 56 10.91 -14.20 6.89
C VAL A 56 11.05 -12.92 7.69
N GLY A 57 11.94 -12.87 8.66
CA GLY A 57 12.07 -11.74 9.57
C GLY A 57 12.53 -12.10 10.98
N THR A 58 12.29 -13.34 11.41
CA THR A 58 12.76 -13.76 12.74
C THR A 58 14.27 -13.84 12.77
N THR A 59 14.85 -13.33 13.84
CA THR A 59 16.28 -13.38 14.13
C THR A 59 16.72 -14.79 14.52
N GLY A 60 16.45 -15.78 13.68
CA GLY A 60 17.02 -17.11 13.84
C GLY A 60 18.49 -17.07 13.43
N ALA A 61 19.37 -17.54 14.30
CA ALA A 61 20.79 -17.70 14.03
C ALA A 61 20.99 -18.42 12.69
N GLY A 62 21.58 -17.73 11.72
CA GLY A 62 21.83 -18.26 10.38
C GLY A 62 21.19 -17.50 9.23
N THR A 63 20.23 -16.64 9.47
CA THR A 63 19.81 -15.72 8.43
C THR A 63 20.87 -14.64 8.29
N ARG A 64 21.52 -14.56 7.17
CA ARG A 64 22.43 -13.45 6.86
C ARG A 64 21.64 -12.15 6.80
N ALA A 65 21.34 -11.64 7.96
CA ALA A 65 20.72 -10.34 8.17
C ALA A 65 21.70 -9.19 7.90
N ASP A 66 22.96 -9.47 7.69
CA ASP A 66 24.00 -8.47 7.42
C ASP A 66 24.03 -8.05 5.94
N TYR A 67 22.85 -7.76 5.43
CA TYR A 67 22.79 -6.99 4.23
C TYR A 67 22.84 -5.50 4.60
N THR A 68 24.04 -5.02 4.82
CA THR A 68 24.34 -3.67 5.34
C THR A 68 24.29 -2.56 4.29
N GLN A 69 23.85 -2.80 3.08
CA GLN A 69 23.60 -1.69 2.18
C GLN A 69 22.28 -1.01 2.56
N GLY A 70 22.38 0.03 3.36
CA GLY A 70 21.27 0.86 3.81
C GLY A 70 20.84 0.68 5.27
N GLY A 71 21.60 -0.01 6.13
CA GLY A 71 21.35 -0.04 7.58
C GLY A 71 19.94 -0.50 7.98
N GLY A 72 19.43 -1.54 7.32
CA GLY A 72 18.06 -2.01 7.53
C GLY A 72 17.85 -2.64 8.91
N THR A 73 16.85 -2.17 9.65
CA THR A 73 16.36 -2.80 10.87
C THR A 73 15.22 -3.76 10.50
N TYR A 74 15.13 -4.90 11.19
CA TYR A 74 14.09 -5.90 11.00
C TYR A 74 13.23 -5.99 12.26
N GLU A 75 11.91 -6.16 12.10
CA GLU A 75 10.97 -6.38 13.19
C GLU A 75 10.18 -7.65 12.97
N ASP A 76 10.05 -8.44 14.02
CA ASP A 76 9.26 -9.68 13.97
C ASP A 76 7.76 -9.43 13.83
N GLY A 77 7.32 -8.22 14.14
CA GLY A 77 5.91 -7.85 14.20
C GLY A 77 5.28 -8.20 15.55
N THR A 78 3.98 -7.97 15.67
CA THR A 78 3.20 -8.35 16.84
C THR A 78 2.80 -9.82 16.78
N ALA A 79 2.43 -10.41 17.92
CA ALA A 79 1.92 -11.78 17.97
C ALA A 79 0.74 -12.02 17.01
N ASN A 80 -0.15 -11.04 16.88
CA ASN A 80 -1.28 -11.13 15.93
C ASN A 80 -0.83 -11.11 14.46
N GLU A 81 0.24 -10.37 14.14
CA GLU A 81 0.79 -10.32 12.78
C GLU A 81 1.49 -11.63 12.39
N GLY A 82 1.96 -12.38 13.38
CA GLY A 82 2.59 -13.68 13.20
C GLY A 82 1.68 -14.89 13.45
N ALA A 83 0.40 -14.66 13.83
CA ALA A 83 -0.50 -15.74 14.23
C ALA A 83 -0.77 -16.71 13.06
N ILE A 84 -0.55 -17.98 13.32
CA ILE A 84 -0.80 -19.08 12.39
C ILE A 84 -1.90 -19.95 12.97
N SER A 85 -3.08 -19.91 12.35
CA SER A 85 -4.23 -20.74 12.76
C SER A 85 -4.37 -22.00 11.94
N LYS A 86 -4.05 -21.90 10.64
CA LYS A 86 -4.14 -23.00 9.69
C LYS A 86 -2.99 -22.95 8.70
N VAL A 87 -2.61 -24.12 8.20
CA VAL A 87 -1.65 -24.22 7.09
C VAL A 87 -2.12 -25.29 6.13
N ARG A 88 -2.16 -24.98 4.84
CA ARG A 88 -2.36 -25.95 3.77
C ARG A 88 -1.03 -26.22 3.09
N PHE A 89 -0.63 -27.48 3.04
CA PHE A 89 0.59 -27.96 2.40
C PHE A 89 0.23 -28.71 1.13
N PHE A 90 0.78 -28.27 0.00
CA PHE A 90 0.68 -28.95 -1.29
C PHE A 90 1.96 -29.71 -1.56
N PHE A 91 1.86 -30.93 -2.09
CA PHE A 91 2.99 -31.82 -2.31
C PHE A 91 3.16 -32.16 -3.79
N PHE A 92 4.42 -32.24 -4.23
CA PHE A 92 4.78 -32.48 -5.61
C PHE A 92 5.89 -33.52 -5.73
N ASN A 93 5.87 -34.25 -6.84
CA ASN A 93 6.97 -35.10 -7.26
C ASN A 93 8.14 -34.27 -7.80
N SER A 94 9.28 -34.92 -8.07
CA SER A 94 10.49 -34.27 -8.58
C SER A 94 10.33 -33.62 -9.96
N ASP A 95 9.33 -34.04 -10.75
CA ASP A 95 8.96 -33.46 -12.04
C ASP A 95 7.89 -32.36 -11.96
N GLY A 96 7.53 -31.92 -10.75
CA GLY A 96 6.47 -30.95 -10.51
C GLY A 96 5.04 -31.50 -10.71
N SER A 97 4.87 -32.78 -10.96
CA SER A 97 3.55 -33.39 -10.96
C SER A 97 2.98 -33.50 -9.55
N ALA A 98 1.64 -33.58 -9.45
CA ALA A 98 0.96 -33.71 -8.17
C ALA A 98 1.37 -35.00 -7.46
N TYR A 99 1.74 -34.89 -6.18
CA TYR A 99 1.88 -36.06 -5.29
C TYR A 99 0.54 -36.36 -4.64
N ILE A 100 -0.20 -37.32 -5.19
CA ILE A 100 -1.58 -37.60 -4.74
C ILE A 100 -1.56 -38.41 -3.45
N MET A 101 -2.36 -37.96 -2.47
CA MET A 101 -2.54 -38.66 -1.20
C MET A 101 -3.38 -39.93 -1.40
N LYS A 102 -2.97 -41.02 -0.77
CA LYS A 102 -3.65 -42.30 -0.85
C LYS A 102 -5.12 -42.20 -0.47
N GLY A 103 -5.98 -42.74 -1.33
CA GLY A 103 -7.43 -42.73 -1.12
C GLY A 103 -8.10 -41.38 -1.31
N THR A 104 -7.40 -40.42 -1.93
CA THR A 104 -7.93 -39.09 -2.27
C THR A 104 -7.66 -38.72 -3.72
N GLU A 105 -8.26 -37.63 -4.20
CA GLU A 105 -8.00 -37.05 -5.52
C GLU A 105 -7.18 -35.75 -5.43
N VAL A 106 -6.56 -35.48 -4.25
CA VAL A 106 -5.88 -34.23 -3.96
C VAL A 106 -4.41 -34.47 -3.59
N ASN A 107 -3.60 -33.44 -3.75
CA ASN A 107 -2.18 -33.42 -3.37
C ASN A 107 -1.89 -32.42 -2.24
N TYR A 108 -2.83 -32.25 -1.33
CA TYR A 108 -2.63 -31.33 -0.20
C TYR A 108 -3.15 -31.91 1.12
N LYS A 109 -2.61 -31.39 2.22
CA LYS A 109 -3.13 -31.52 3.58
C LYS A 109 -3.31 -30.14 4.21
N GLU A 110 -4.37 -30.01 4.99
CA GLU A 110 -4.61 -28.82 5.81
C GLU A 110 -4.54 -29.18 7.29
N LEU A 111 -3.73 -28.43 8.02
CA LEU A 111 -3.60 -28.55 9.46
C LEU A 111 -4.21 -27.33 10.14
N ASP A 112 -4.90 -27.55 11.24
CA ASP A 112 -5.55 -26.52 12.05
C ASP A 112 -4.95 -26.56 13.47
N ALA A 113 -4.42 -25.42 13.95
CA ALA A 113 -3.81 -25.31 15.27
C ALA A 113 -4.81 -25.48 16.43
N SER A 114 -6.12 -25.38 16.17
CA SER A 114 -7.17 -25.61 17.15
C SER A 114 -7.49 -27.10 17.36
N VAL A 115 -7.02 -27.95 16.44
CA VAL A 115 -7.26 -29.41 16.51
C VAL A 115 -6.10 -30.06 17.24
N THR A 116 -6.36 -30.51 18.47
CA THR A 116 -5.42 -31.35 19.21
C THR A 116 -5.55 -32.77 18.73
N SER A 117 -4.57 -33.25 17.98
CA SER A 117 -4.45 -34.67 17.63
C SER A 117 -3.42 -35.34 18.54
N ALA A 118 -3.53 -36.70 18.65
CA ALA A 118 -2.48 -37.48 19.32
C ALA A 118 -1.13 -37.20 18.63
N GLU A 119 -0.05 -37.18 19.39
CA GLU A 119 1.30 -36.83 18.91
C GLU A 119 1.79 -37.67 17.72
N GLU A 120 1.19 -38.85 17.52
CA GLU A 120 1.51 -39.76 16.41
C GLU A 120 0.86 -39.36 15.06
N ASN A 121 -0.02 -38.36 15.06
CA ASN A 121 -0.77 -37.94 13.90
C ASN A 121 -0.31 -36.55 13.41
N ASP A 122 -0.90 -36.14 12.31
CA ASP A 122 -0.75 -34.77 11.80
C ASP A 122 -1.07 -33.76 12.91
N HIS A 123 -0.18 -32.79 13.13
CA HIS A 123 -0.44 -31.69 14.07
C HIS A 123 0.27 -30.40 13.67
N LEU A 124 -0.31 -29.29 14.10
CA LEU A 124 0.24 -27.95 13.97
C LEU A 124 0.29 -27.32 15.36
N GLN A 125 1.45 -26.84 15.78
CA GLN A 125 1.59 -26.21 17.10
C GLN A 125 2.50 -24.98 17.03
N THR A 126 2.22 -24.01 17.88
CA THR A 126 3.07 -22.84 18.08
C THR A 126 3.50 -22.81 19.54
N ILE A 127 4.81 -22.89 19.77
CA ILE A 127 5.44 -22.83 21.11
C ILE A 127 6.47 -21.72 21.07
N GLU A 128 6.37 -20.78 22.01
CA GLU A 128 7.30 -19.65 22.13
C GLU A 128 7.52 -18.88 20.82
N GLY A 129 6.46 -18.68 20.05
CA GLY A 129 6.50 -17.97 18.77
C GLY A 129 7.07 -18.78 17.59
N LYS A 130 7.45 -20.03 17.81
CA LYS A 130 7.88 -20.94 16.75
C LYS A 130 6.72 -21.85 16.37
N THR A 131 6.38 -21.86 15.09
CA THR A 131 5.34 -22.76 14.57
C THR A 131 5.98 -23.96 13.88
N THR A 132 5.59 -25.14 14.33
CA THR A 132 6.03 -26.43 13.77
C THR A 132 4.82 -27.24 13.34
N ALA A 133 4.98 -28.02 12.30
CA ALA A 133 4.00 -29.00 11.87
C ALA A 133 4.64 -30.39 11.77
N MET A 134 3.87 -31.42 12.10
CA MET A 134 4.17 -32.80 11.77
C MET A 134 3.16 -33.27 10.75
N LEU A 135 3.63 -33.79 9.64
CA LEU A 135 2.83 -34.32 8.56
C LEU A 135 3.08 -35.82 8.43
N VAL A 136 2.02 -36.57 8.50
CA VAL A 136 2.05 -38.01 8.20
C VAL A 136 1.49 -38.21 6.80
N ILE A 137 2.34 -38.61 5.86
CA ILE A 137 2.01 -38.66 4.45
C ILE A 137 1.99 -40.11 3.98
N GLU A 138 0.93 -40.45 3.29
CA GLU A 138 0.78 -41.71 2.58
C GLU A 138 0.34 -41.37 1.15
N GLY A 139 1.21 -41.63 0.18
CA GLY A 139 0.93 -41.42 -1.24
C GLY A 139 0.38 -42.67 -1.90
N GLU A 140 -0.21 -42.51 -3.06
CA GLU A 140 -0.60 -43.65 -3.90
C GLU A 140 0.63 -44.46 -4.38
N THR A 141 1.77 -43.76 -4.49
CA THR A 141 3.07 -44.37 -4.81
C THR A 141 3.90 -44.58 -3.54
N LYS A 142 4.78 -45.55 -3.53
CA LYS A 142 5.69 -45.78 -2.39
C LYS A 142 6.83 -44.76 -2.29
N THR A 143 6.90 -43.79 -3.22
CA THR A 143 7.89 -42.71 -3.20
C THR A 143 7.41 -41.56 -2.32
N ALA A 144 8.32 -40.90 -1.63
CA ALA A 144 8.02 -39.68 -0.89
C ALA A 144 7.89 -38.48 -1.84
N PRO A 145 7.19 -37.40 -1.45
CA PRO A 145 7.17 -36.15 -2.22
C PRO A 145 8.57 -35.54 -2.27
N ALA A 146 8.85 -34.78 -3.33
CA ALA A 146 10.11 -34.09 -3.52
C ALA A 146 10.06 -32.61 -3.11
N TYR A 147 8.89 -32.00 -3.29
CA TYR A 147 8.69 -30.57 -3.02
C TYR A 147 7.37 -30.31 -2.32
N MET A 148 7.30 -29.20 -1.59
CA MET A 148 6.05 -28.69 -1.01
C MET A 148 5.92 -27.17 -1.08
N ILE A 149 4.67 -26.71 -1.14
CA ILE A 149 4.28 -25.32 -1.00
C ILE A 149 3.35 -25.22 0.21
N ALA A 150 3.61 -24.26 1.09
CA ALA A 150 2.77 -23.96 2.24
C ALA A 150 2.03 -22.64 2.05
N VAL A 151 0.73 -22.65 2.37
CA VAL A 151 -0.09 -21.43 2.48
C VAL A 151 -0.62 -21.36 3.90
N VAL A 152 -0.23 -20.32 4.60
CA VAL A 152 -0.62 -20.05 5.99
C VAL A 152 -1.90 -19.21 5.99
N ASN A 153 -2.82 -19.53 6.89
CA ASN A 153 -4.13 -18.87 7.01
C ASN A 153 -4.87 -18.82 5.65
N PRO A 154 -5.19 -19.97 5.05
CA PRO A 154 -5.50 -20.11 3.62
C PRO A 154 -6.93 -19.72 3.24
N GLN A 155 -7.49 -18.62 3.80
CA GLN A 155 -8.88 -18.20 3.51
C GLN A 155 -9.15 -17.92 2.03
N THR A 156 -8.12 -17.58 1.27
CA THR A 156 -8.23 -17.30 -0.16
C THR A 156 -8.32 -18.53 -1.04
N LEU A 157 -7.95 -19.69 -0.51
CA LEU A 157 -7.92 -20.96 -1.27
C LEU A 157 -9.31 -21.56 -1.51
N THR A 158 -10.37 -20.93 -1.02
CA THR A 158 -11.77 -21.35 -1.31
C THR A 158 -12.14 -21.26 -2.80
N LYS A 159 -11.31 -20.59 -3.60
CA LYS A 159 -11.48 -20.49 -5.05
C LYS A 159 -10.86 -21.65 -5.83
N LEU A 160 -10.01 -22.45 -5.17
CA LEU A 160 -9.45 -23.65 -5.79
C LEU A 160 -10.49 -24.77 -5.81
N GLU A 161 -10.50 -25.52 -6.90
CA GLU A 161 -11.25 -26.76 -6.99
C GLU A 161 -10.62 -27.84 -6.09
N ASN A 162 -11.43 -28.76 -5.61
CA ASN A 162 -10.94 -29.88 -4.81
C ASN A 162 -10.37 -30.98 -5.72
N LYS A 163 -9.18 -30.76 -6.24
CA LYS A 163 -8.44 -31.68 -7.12
C LYS A 163 -6.95 -31.60 -6.88
N ALA A 164 -6.21 -32.50 -7.48
CA ALA A 164 -4.74 -32.39 -7.53
C ALA A 164 -4.28 -31.39 -8.59
N TYR A 165 -3.23 -30.65 -8.28
CA TYR A 165 -2.61 -29.64 -9.13
C TYR A 165 -1.15 -29.97 -9.39
N ARG A 166 -0.68 -29.85 -10.62
CA ARG A 166 0.77 -29.71 -10.89
C ARG A 166 1.26 -28.40 -10.26
N GLU A 167 2.55 -28.32 -9.91
CA GLU A 167 3.13 -27.11 -9.32
C GLU A 167 2.85 -25.85 -10.17
N SER A 168 3.14 -25.92 -11.48
CA SER A 168 2.90 -24.80 -12.39
C SER A 168 1.44 -24.37 -12.44
N GLN A 169 0.51 -25.34 -12.52
CA GLN A 169 -0.93 -25.05 -12.52
C GLN A 169 -1.40 -24.42 -11.21
N LEU A 170 -0.89 -24.90 -10.07
CA LEU A 170 -1.23 -24.30 -8.78
C LEU A 170 -0.78 -22.85 -8.70
N ARG A 171 0.39 -22.55 -9.21
CA ARG A 171 0.96 -21.19 -9.23
C ARG A 171 0.17 -20.25 -10.14
N ASP A 172 -0.29 -20.74 -11.29
CA ASP A 172 -1.20 -19.99 -12.15
C ASP A 172 -2.52 -19.68 -11.42
N GLU A 173 -3.09 -20.66 -10.70
CA GLU A 173 -4.29 -20.45 -9.89
C GLU A 173 -4.05 -19.43 -8.74
N PHE A 174 -2.86 -19.42 -8.13
CA PHE A 174 -2.50 -18.44 -7.10
C PHE A 174 -2.41 -17.02 -7.67
N THR A 175 -2.00 -16.88 -8.91
CA THR A 175 -1.93 -15.60 -9.60
C THR A 175 -3.32 -15.14 -10.08
N ASP A 176 -4.10 -16.06 -10.66
CA ASP A 176 -5.32 -15.70 -11.39
C ASP A 176 -6.57 -15.66 -10.51
N LYS A 177 -6.64 -16.48 -9.44
CA LYS A 177 -7.86 -16.70 -8.67
C LYS A 177 -7.74 -16.47 -7.16
N CYS A 178 -6.55 -16.68 -6.59
CA CYS A 178 -6.37 -16.66 -5.15
C CYS A 178 -5.95 -15.28 -4.64
N PHE A 179 -6.77 -14.27 -4.87
CA PHE A 179 -6.48 -12.93 -4.38
C PHE A 179 -6.73 -12.79 -2.87
N VAL A 180 -5.77 -12.18 -2.21
CA VAL A 180 -5.88 -11.79 -0.80
C VAL A 180 -6.52 -10.42 -0.71
N LYS A 181 -7.55 -10.29 0.10
CA LYS A 181 -8.18 -9.02 0.47
C LYS A 181 -7.98 -8.80 1.96
N ILE A 182 -7.76 -7.56 2.35
CA ILE A 182 -7.81 -7.22 3.76
C ILE A 182 -9.28 -7.28 4.19
N ALA A 183 -9.57 -8.15 5.16
CA ALA A 183 -10.93 -8.29 5.67
C ALA A 183 -11.41 -6.97 6.30
N THR A 184 -12.67 -6.65 6.10
CA THR A 184 -13.34 -5.53 6.76
C THR A 184 -14.45 -6.06 7.68
N ASP A 185 -14.73 -5.34 8.76
CA ASP A 185 -15.93 -5.59 9.55
C ASP A 185 -17.18 -5.09 8.82
N GLY A 186 -18.35 -5.38 9.38
CA GLY A 186 -19.63 -4.95 8.78
C GLY A 186 -19.81 -3.43 8.68
N THR A 187 -18.92 -2.65 9.25
CA THR A 187 -18.90 -1.17 9.19
C THR A 187 -17.84 -0.63 8.23
N GLY A 188 -17.08 -1.51 7.58
CA GLY A 188 -16.03 -1.14 6.62
C GLY A 188 -14.65 -0.95 7.26
N ASN A 189 -14.48 -1.12 8.57
CA ASN A 189 -13.18 -1.04 9.20
C ASN A 189 -12.36 -2.29 8.88
N LYS A 190 -11.09 -2.10 8.52
CA LYS A 190 -10.18 -3.21 8.24
C LYS A 190 -9.94 -4.05 9.49
N GLN A 191 -10.06 -5.37 9.35
CA GLN A 191 -9.73 -6.33 10.40
C GLN A 191 -8.34 -6.90 10.18
N TYR A 192 -7.53 -6.91 11.23
CA TYR A 192 -6.16 -7.35 11.19
C TYR A 192 -5.94 -8.50 12.16
N GLY A 193 -5.54 -9.64 11.63
CA GLY A 193 -5.22 -10.83 12.39
C GLY A 193 -5.20 -12.07 11.50
N GLY A 194 -4.28 -12.98 11.76
CA GLY A 194 -4.15 -14.20 10.96
C GLY A 194 -3.89 -13.91 9.48
N PHE A 195 -2.88 -13.07 9.19
CA PHE A 195 -2.55 -12.71 7.82
C PHE A 195 -2.25 -13.93 6.96
N VAL A 196 -2.72 -13.90 5.73
CA VAL A 196 -2.34 -14.88 4.72
C VAL A 196 -0.84 -14.73 4.42
N MET A 197 -0.13 -15.86 4.44
CA MET A 197 1.28 -15.93 4.08
C MET A 197 1.48 -17.08 3.09
N SER A 198 2.43 -16.93 2.19
CA SER A 198 2.80 -17.97 1.23
C SER A 198 4.30 -18.20 1.26
N ASN A 199 4.73 -19.33 0.69
CA ASN A 199 6.15 -19.58 0.49
C ASN A 199 6.83 -18.37 -0.11
N SER A 200 8.02 -18.06 0.40
CA SER A 200 8.90 -17.07 -0.20
C SER A 200 9.33 -17.52 -1.58
N VAL A 201 9.24 -16.62 -2.55
CA VAL A 201 9.65 -16.87 -3.95
C VAL A 201 10.98 -16.18 -4.19
N TYR A 202 11.91 -16.89 -4.83
CA TYR A 202 13.21 -16.39 -5.25
C TYR A 202 13.54 -16.85 -6.67
N ALA A 203 14.67 -16.40 -7.22
CA ALA A 203 15.14 -16.82 -8.55
C ALA A 203 16.38 -17.70 -8.43
N GLU A 204 16.39 -18.77 -9.18
CA GLU A 204 17.53 -19.68 -9.30
C GLU A 204 17.69 -20.12 -10.75
N ASN A 205 18.91 -20.01 -11.30
CA ASN A 205 19.22 -20.40 -12.68
C ASN A 205 18.27 -19.81 -13.75
N GLY A 206 17.82 -18.58 -13.56
CA GLY A 206 16.88 -17.90 -14.46
C GLY A 206 15.43 -18.39 -14.35
N ALA A 207 15.12 -19.20 -13.36
CA ALA A 207 13.77 -19.67 -13.07
C ALA A 207 13.29 -19.16 -11.71
N ARG A 208 11.99 -18.98 -11.60
CA ARG A 208 11.30 -18.62 -10.36
C ARG A 208 11.10 -19.89 -9.52
N VAL A 209 11.57 -19.90 -8.28
CA VAL A 209 11.44 -21.02 -7.35
C VAL A 209 10.50 -20.63 -6.21
N CYS A 210 9.47 -21.43 -5.98
CA CYS A 210 8.45 -21.20 -4.95
C CYS A 210 8.30 -22.41 -4.00
N ALA A 211 8.51 -23.62 -4.50
CA ALA A 211 8.38 -24.82 -3.71
C ALA A 211 9.66 -25.12 -2.88
N SER A 212 9.46 -25.52 -1.62
CA SER A 212 10.56 -25.98 -0.77
C SER A 212 10.85 -27.45 -1.01
N SER A 213 12.16 -27.81 -1.14
CA SER A 213 12.56 -29.21 -1.24
C SER A 213 12.29 -29.95 0.08
N VAL A 214 11.72 -31.14 -0.01
CA VAL A 214 11.56 -32.06 1.12
C VAL A 214 12.47 -33.28 0.98
N SER A 215 13.23 -33.35 -0.10
CA SER A 215 14.18 -34.44 -0.35
C SER A 215 15.23 -34.51 0.76
N GLY A 216 15.41 -35.67 1.34
CA GLY A 216 16.32 -35.88 2.47
C GLY A 216 15.76 -35.50 3.85
N HIS A 217 14.53 -35.01 3.91
CA HIS A 217 13.84 -34.62 5.16
C HIS A 217 12.66 -35.53 5.49
N VAL A 218 12.46 -36.58 4.72
CA VAL A 218 11.40 -37.55 4.92
C VAL A 218 11.91 -38.66 5.80
N GLY A 219 11.28 -38.85 6.97
CA GLY A 219 11.60 -39.94 7.90
C GLY A 219 10.64 -41.15 7.75
N GLU A 220 11.09 -42.31 8.12
CA GLU A 220 10.26 -43.51 8.24
C GLU A 220 9.42 -43.48 9.53
N ASN A 221 9.82 -42.63 10.46
CA ASN A 221 9.13 -42.38 11.73
C ASN A 221 9.23 -40.92 12.14
N ARG A 222 8.50 -40.56 13.20
CA ARG A 222 8.43 -39.19 13.73
C ARG A 222 9.78 -38.67 14.20
N ASP A 223 10.56 -39.51 14.90
CA ASP A 223 11.82 -39.05 15.49
C ASP A 223 12.84 -38.68 14.42
N GLU A 224 12.92 -39.46 13.37
CA GLU A 224 13.76 -39.14 12.21
C GLU A 224 13.35 -37.83 11.55
N ALA A 225 12.05 -37.63 11.31
CA ALA A 225 11.54 -36.39 10.74
C ALA A 225 11.82 -35.20 11.66
N THR A 226 11.59 -35.34 12.96
CA THR A 226 11.82 -34.27 13.95
C THR A 226 13.29 -33.87 14.06
N ASN A 227 14.20 -34.84 13.90
CA ASN A 227 15.64 -34.58 13.93
C ASN A 227 16.16 -33.93 12.65
N ASN A 228 15.39 -33.94 11.57
CA ASN A 228 15.76 -33.36 10.29
C ASN A 228 14.57 -32.63 9.63
N PRO A 229 14.02 -31.58 10.25
CA PRO A 229 12.84 -30.89 9.75
C PRO A 229 13.13 -30.08 8.50
N VAL A 230 12.09 -29.88 7.68
CA VAL A 230 12.12 -28.91 6.56
C VAL A 230 11.89 -27.51 7.09
N ASP A 231 12.75 -26.58 6.75
CA ASP A 231 12.55 -25.17 6.99
C ASP A 231 11.78 -24.53 5.84
N ILE A 232 10.60 -24.03 6.10
CA ILE A 232 9.79 -23.27 5.13
C ILE A 232 9.75 -21.81 5.54
N TYR A 233 10.16 -20.95 4.63
CA TYR A 233 10.09 -19.50 4.81
C TYR A 233 8.81 -18.97 4.18
N VAL A 234 8.00 -18.27 4.95
CA VAL A 234 6.75 -17.67 4.49
C VAL A 234 6.78 -16.15 4.61
N GLU A 235 6.13 -15.49 3.69
CA GLU A 235 6.00 -14.03 3.64
C GLU A 235 4.54 -13.61 3.72
N ARG A 236 4.24 -12.59 4.54
CA ARG A 236 2.92 -11.96 4.55
C ARG A 236 2.64 -11.33 3.21
N VAL A 237 1.42 -11.51 2.72
CA VAL A 237 1.01 -10.97 1.41
C VAL A 237 0.80 -9.46 1.47
N VAL A 238 0.51 -8.90 2.63
CA VAL A 238 0.23 -7.47 2.82
C VAL A 238 1.46 -6.69 3.30
N ALA A 239 1.37 -5.37 3.19
CA ALA A 239 2.31 -4.41 3.76
C ALA A 239 1.67 -3.71 4.97
N LYS A 240 2.52 -3.08 5.80
CA LYS A 240 2.17 -2.35 7.02
C LYS A 240 2.64 -0.91 6.91
N ALA A 241 1.82 0.04 7.34
CA ALA A 241 2.19 1.45 7.44
C ALA A 241 1.87 2.00 8.84
N THR A 242 2.74 2.85 9.35
CA THR A 242 2.52 3.67 10.55
C THR A 242 2.94 5.09 10.26
N THR A 243 2.26 6.06 10.86
CA THR A 243 2.54 7.48 10.62
C THR A 243 2.73 8.23 11.94
N ASN A 244 3.77 9.03 12.02
CA ASN A 244 4.06 9.88 13.17
C ASN A 244 4.52 11.26 12.69
N VAL A 245 4.71 12.19 13.63
CA VAL A 245 5.22 13.55 13.35
C VAL A 245 6.63 13.72 13.93
N ASN A 246 7.41 14.58 13.29
CA ASN A 246 8.68 15.05 13.84
C ASN A 246 8.44 16.30 14.68
N THR A 247 8.36 16.13 15.99
CA THR A 247 8.07 17.22 16.95
C THR A 247 9.10 18.34 16.95
N ASP A 248 10.30 18.12 16.41
CA ASP A 248 11.35 19.13 16.33
C ASP A 248 11.08 20.19 15.24
N ASN A 249 10.11 19.96 14.37
CA ASN A 249 9.81 20.79 13.21
C ASN A 249 8.52 21.63 13.36
N GLY A 250 8.24 22.11 14.55
CA GLY A 250 7.11 23.02 14.79
C GLY A 250 5.76 22.35 14.95
N TRP A 251 5.73 21.04 15.13
CA TRP A 251 4.54 20.32 15.54
C TRP A 251 4.26 20.53 17.02
N GLU A 252 3.01 20.84 17.35
CA GLU A 252 2.54 21.02 18.70
C GLU A 252 1.43 20.04 19.02
N LYS A 253 1.50 19.38 20.18
CA LYS A 253 0.40 18.56 20.68
C LYS A 253 -0.58 19.43 21.46
N ILE A 254 -1.86 19.39 21.08
CA ILE A 254 -2.93 20.13 21.75
C ILE A 254 -3.23 19.44 23.09
N THR A 255 -3.17 20.19 24.19
CA THR A 255 -3.30 19.65 25.54
C THR A 255 -4.68 19.83 26.14
N SER A 256 -5.55 20.68 25.57
CA SER A 256 -6.88 20.99 26.10
C SER A 256 -7.89 21.30 25.00
N GLY A 257 -9.16 21.32 25.35
CA GLY A 257 -10.28 21.59 24.44
C GLY A 257 -10.72 20.37 23.62
N ALA A 258 -11.57 20.60 22.62
CA ALA A 258 -12.17 19.53 21.80
C ALA A 258 -11.14 18.74 20.97
N ASP A 259 -10.01 19.35 20.66
CA ASP A 259 -8.93 18.73 19.89
C ASP A 259 -7.77 18.22 20.76
N ALA A 260 -7.98 18.10 22.09
CA ALA A 260 -6.96 17.59 22.99
C ALA A 260 -6.43 16.22 22.54
N GLY A 261 -5.11 16.07 22.55
CA GLY A 261 -4.41 14.86 22.09
C GLY A 261 -4.03 14.88 20.61
N LYS A 262 -4.64 15.73 19.79
CA LYS A 262 -4.28 15.90 18.38
C LYS A 262 -3.01 16.74 18.21
N TYR A 263 -2.44 16.69 17.03
CA TYR A 263 -1.30 17.53 16.64
C TYR A 263 -1.75 18.67 15.75
N LYS A 264 -1.09 19.81 15.88
CA LYS A 264 -1.24 20.97 15.00
C LYS A 264 0.13 21.45 14.51
N ILE A 265 0.13 22.08 13.34
CA ILE A 265 1.31 22.76 12.78
C ILE A 265 0.86 24.03 12.07
N LYS A 266 1.67 25.08 12.14
CA LYS A 266 1.45 26.30 11.38
C LYS A 266 1.70 26.05 9.90
N VAL A 267 0.71 26.38 9.05
CA VAL A 267 0.76 26.10 7.61
C VAL A 267 0.74 27.35 6.73
N GLY A 268 0.46 28.49 7.31
CA GLY A 268 0.42 29.76 6.57
C GLY A 268 -0.19 30.89 7.39
N LYS A 269 -0.57 31.93 6.68
CA LYS A 269 -1.23 33.11 7.23
C LYS A 269 -2.37 33.54 6.32
N ILE A 270 -3.38 34.19 6.88
CA ILE A 270 -4.51 34.74 6.13
C ILE A 270 -4.96 36.08 6.74
N ASN A 271 -5.37 36.99 5.87
CA ASN A 271 -5.99 38.23 6.32
C ASN A 271 -7.43 37.95 6.77
N ILE A 272 -7.77 38.27 8.00
CA ILE A 272 -9.14 38.19 8.52
C ILE A 272 -9.93 39.47 8.18
N ASP A 273 -9.23 40.60 8.05
CA ASP A 273 -9.74 41.87 7.55
C ASP A 273 -8.59 42.68 6.88
N ALA A 274 -8.83 43.95 6.53
CA ALA A 274 -7.86 44.76 5.79
C ALA A 274 -6.57 45.08 6.58
N GLU A 275 -6.61 44.98 7.92
CA GLU A 275 -5.52 45.40 8.80
C GLU A 275 -4.92 44.25 9.64
N HIS A 276 -5.58 43.11 9.68
CA HIS A 276 -5.19 42.00 10.57
C HIS A 276 -4.93 40.70 9.81
N GLU A 277 -3.71 40.23 9.95
CA GLU A 277 -3.27 38.92 9.49
C GLU A 277 -3.20 37.95 10.67
N LYS A 278 -3.65 36.71 10.49
CA LYS A 278 -3.59 35.64 11.49
C LYS A 278 -2.83 34.44 10.96
N ASP A 279 -2.10 33.79 11.87
CA ASP A 279 -1.49 32.50 11.62
C ASP A 279 -2.58 31.44 11.48
N VAL A 280 -2.45 30.59 10.47
CA VAL A 280 -3.32 29.44 10.21
C VAL A 280 -2.59 28.15 10.57
N TYR A 281 -3.26 27.33 11.35
CA TYR A 281 -2.77 26.03 11.78
C TYR A 281 -3.62 24.93 11.15
N ALA A 282 -2.96 23.86 10.73
CA ALA A 282 -3.63 22.60 10.39
C ALA A 282 -3.70 21.73 11.65
N VAL A 283 -4.91 21.46 12.12
CA VAL A 283 -5.19 20.53 13.21
C VAL A 283 -5.51 19.18 12.62
N VAL A 284 -4.64 18.19 12.86
CA VAL A 284 -4.80 16.84 12.30
C VAL A 284 -6.02 16.16 12.89
N GLN A 285 -6.92 15.70 12.04
CA GLN A 285 -8.08 14.89 12.43
C GLN A 285 -7.74 13.41 12.48
N GLY A 286 -6.85 12.97 11.61
CA GLY A 286 -6.34 11.61 11.51
C GLY A 286 -5.58 11.40 10.21
N TRP A 287 -5.14 10.16 10.00
CA TRP A 287 -4.48 9.76 8.76
C TRP A 287 -5.05 8.44 8.24
N GLY A 288 -4.70 8.09 7.03
CA GLY A 288 -5.05 6.83 6.41
C GLY A 288 -4.29 6.64 5.10
N LEU A 289 -4.69 5.63 4.36
CA LEU A 289 -4.14 5.30 3.05
C LEU A 289 -5.18 5.64 1.97
N ALA A 290 -4.70 6.07 0.82
CA ALA A 290 -5.50 6.36 -0.36
C ALA A 290 -4.84 5.73 -1.60
N ASP A 291 -5.62 5.53 -2.67
CA ASP A 291 -5.21 4.79 -3.86
C ASP A 291 -4.64 3.41 -3.50
N GLU A 292 -5.33 2.75 -2.58
CA GLU A 292 -4.96 1.42 -2.16
C GLU A 292 -5.34 0.39 -3.21
N ASN A 293 -4.49 -0.63 -3.35
CA ASN A 293 -4.86 -1.79 -4.11
C ASN A 293 -5.89 -2.65 -3.34
N GLY A 294 -7.00 -2.98 -3.98
CA GLY A 294 -8.08 -3.76 -3.35
C GLY A 294 -7.75 -5.24 -3.13
N ASN A 295 -6.80 -5.77 -3.89
CA ASN A 295 -6.42 -7.19 -3.85
C ASN A 295 -4.90 -7.35 -3.90
N ALA A 296 -4.41 -8.49 -3.46
CA ALA A 296 -3.03 -8.92 -3.63
C ALA A 296 -2.98 -10.35 -4.13
N GLU A 297 -2.05 -10.66 -5.01
CA GLU A 297 -1.77 -12.03 -5.43
C GLU A 297 -1.21 -12.83 -4.28
N LEU A 298 -1.61 -14.10 -4.19
CA LEU A 298 -1.08 -14.98 -3.16
C LEU A 298 0.41 -15.23 -3.35
N GLU A 299 0.83 -15.54 -4.56
CA GLU A 299 2.25 -15.74 -4.89
C GLU A 299 2.91 -14.43 -5.30
N LYS A 300 4.13 -14.21 -4.81
CA LYS A 300 4.97 -13.08 -5.19
C LYS A 300 5.39 -13.17 -6.66
N GLN A 301 5.13 -12.12 -7.43
CA GLN A 301 5.52 -12.02 -8.83
C GLN A 301 6.88 -11.33 -8.96
N ILE A 302 7.92 -12.12 -9.23
CA ILE A 302 9.25 -11.63 -9.56
C ILE A 302 9.56 -11.88 -11.04
N ASP A 303 10.11 -10.88 -11.70
CA ASP A 303 10.57 -11.03 -13.08
C ASP A 303 12.01 -11.54 -13.11
N VAL A 304 12.17 -12.79 -13.46
CA VAL A 304 13.49 -13.44 -13.56
C VAL A 304 14.16 -13.24 -14.93
N SER A 305 13.41 -12.70 -15.90
CA SER A 305 13.88 -12.54 -17.27
C SER A 305 14.68 -11.25 -17.48
N SER A 306 14.49 -10.25 -16.65
CA SER A 306 15.20 -8.98 -16.74
C SER A 306 16.23 -8.82 -15.62
N ASN A 307 17.50 -8.85 -15.99
CA ASN A 307 18.61 -8.49 -15.09
C ASN A 307 18.49 -7.06 -14.51
N ASN A 308 17.49 -6.31 -14.95
CA ASN A 308 17.30 -4.91 -14.58
C ASN A 308 16.64 -4.73 -13.20
N TRP A 309 15.93 -5.75 -12.71
CA TRP A 309 15.26 -5.68 -11.40
C TRP A 309 16.24 -5.65 -10.23
N THR A 310 17.32 -6.36 -10.36
CA THR A 310 18.24 -6.65 -9.27
C THR A 310 19.31 -5.60 -9.11
N SER A 311 19.86 -5.12 -10.22
CA SER A 311 20.89 -4.10 -10.22
C SER A 311 20.32 -2.69 -9.96
N ALA A 312 19.08 -2.43 -10.37
CA ALA A 312 18.48 -1.11 -10.28
C ALA A 312 18.10 -0.70 -8.85
N ILE A 313 17.64 -1.64 -8.02
CA ILE A 313 17.09 -1.30 -6.70
C ILE A 313 18.16 -1.34 -5.60
N LEU A 314 19.11 -2.24 -5.66
CA LEU A 314 20.06 -2.47 -4.57
C LEU A 314 21.51 -2.66 -5.01
N GLY A 315 21.80 -2.70 -6.29
CA GLY A 315 23.15 -3.01 -6.81
C GLY A 315 23.60 -4.47 -6.56
N ILE A 316 22.67 -5.33 -6.21
CA ILE A 316 22.86 -6.76 -5.97
C ILE A 316 21.75 -7.55 -6.63
N ASP A 317 22.03 -8.83 -6.80
CA ASP A 317 21.06 -9.79 -7.29
C ASP A 317 20.45 -10.60 -6.12
N PRO A 318 19.46 -10.08 -5.39
CA PRO A 318 18.87 -10.77 -4.25
C PRO A 318 18.00 -11.95 -4.65
N TRP A 319 17.77 -12.15 -5.96
CA TRP A 319 16.89 -13.17 -6.49
C TRP A 319 17.61 -14.44 -6.89
N THR A 320 18.95 -14.41 -6.98
CA THR A 320 19.75 -15.52 -7.50
C THR A 320 20.22 -16.52 -6.45
N SER A 321 20.01 -16.22 -5.16
CA SER A 321 20.41 -17.11 -4.08
C SER A 321 19.21 -17.60 -3.29
N PRO A 322 19.09 -18.92 -3.04
CA PRO A 322 18.05 -19.48 -2.18
C PRO A 322 18.12 -18.98 -0.73
N ASP A 323 19.25 -18.40 -0.32
CA ASP A 323 19.38 -17.75 1.00
C ASP A 323 18.60 -16.42 1.09
N TYR A 324 18.18 -15.87 -0.04
CA TYR A 324 17.43 -14.61 -0.11
C TYR A 324 15.92 -14.83 -0.20
N HIS A 325 15.34 -15.32 0.87
CA HIS A 325 13.90 -15.57 0.94
C HIS A 325 13.04 -14.31 1.03
N ARG A 326 13.64 -13.11 1.11
CA ARG A 326 12.90 -11.87 1.30
C ARG A 326 12.44 -11.29 -0.02
N CYS A 327 11.25 -10.69 0.01
CA CYS A 327 10.79 -9.86 -1.08
C CYS A 327 11.43 -8.48 -0.98
N PHE A 328 12.24 -8.12 -1.97
CA PHE A 328 12.75 -6.74 -2.11
C PHE A 328 11.89 -5.95 -3.07
N TRP A 329 11.39 -6.60 -4.10
CA TRP A 329 10.46 -6.06 -5.06
C TRP A 329 9.63 -7.19 -5.69
N SER A 330 8.37 -6.92 -5.95
CA SER A 330 7.52 -7.81 -6.74
C SER A 330 6.47 -6.98 -7.44
N ALA A 331 6.08 -7.35 -8.65
CA ALA A 331 4.96 -6.72 -9.32
C ALA A 331 3.64 -7.01 -8.59
N SER A 332 2.67 -6.14 -8.72
CA SER A 332 1.30 -6.36 -8.27
C SER A 332 0.31 -6.15 -9.42
N VAL A 333 -0.77 -6.94 -9.44
CA VAL A 333 -1.79 -6.93 -10.52
C VAL A 333 -2.51 -5.60 -10.66
N ALA A 334 -2.56 -4.81 -9.61
CA ALA A 334 -3.39 -3.63 -9.55
C ALA A 334 -2.87 -2.43 -10.30
N PHE A 335 -1.62 -2.48 -10.72
CA PHE A 335 -1.02 -1.35 -11.39
C PHE A 335 -1.63 -1.07 -12.76
N THR A 336 -2.30 -2.05 -13.35
CA THR A 336 -3.06 -1.89 -14.60
C THR A 336 -4.55 -1.75 -14.33
N PRO A 337 -5.10 -0.51 -14.26
CA PRO A 337 -6.54 -0.30 -14.08
C PRO A 337 -7.39 -0.88 -15.21
N ALA A 338 -6.78 -1.29 -16.31
CA ALA A 338 -7.47 -1.73 -17.53
C ALA A 338 -8.20 -3.08 -17.39
N SER A 339 -7.92 -3.90 -16.39
CA SER A 339 -8.52 -5.25 -16.30
C SER A 339 -9.84 -5.31 -15.52
N GLY A 340 -10.25 -4.25 -14.83
CA GLY A 340 -11.49 -4.22 -14.03
C GLY A 340 -11.54 -5.19 -12.83
N THR A 341 -10.50 -6.00 -12.64
CA THR A 341 -10.46 -7.05 -11.62
C THR A 341 -9.87 -6.60 -10.30
N ASN A 342 -9.22 -5.45 -10.28
CA ASN A 342 -8.54 -4.96 -9.09
C ASN A 342 -8.80 -3.47 -8.88
N PRO A 343 -9.91 -3.11 -8.22
CA PRO A 343 -10.27 -1.71 -8.03
C PRO A 343 -9.27 -1.01 -7.10
N ILE A 344 -8.87 0.19 -7.47
CA ILE A 344 -8.25 1.14 -6.55
C ILE A 344 -9.30 1.50 -5.49
N VAL A 345 -8.89 1.45 -4.22
CA VAL A 345 -9.75 1.73 -3.08
C VAL A 345 -9.41 3.10 -2.52
N ASN A 346 -10.42 3.96 -2.49
CA ASN A 346 -10.37 5.28 -1.88
C ASN A 346 -11.47 5.42 -0.82
N HIS A 347 -11.28 6.34 0.12
CA HIS A 347 -12.14 6.51 1.28
C HIS A 347 -12.68 7.94 1.37
N ALA A 348 -13.80 8.12 2.06
CA ALA A 348 -14.32 9.45 2.38
C ALA A 348 -13.39 10.18 3.37
N PHE A 349 -13.40 11.52 3.34
CA PHE A 349 -12.62 12.33 4.29
C PHE A 349 -12.91 11.95 5.75
N SER A 350 -14.16 11.68 6.07
CA SER A 350 -14.60 11.26 7.41
C SER A 350 -14.01 9.94 7.88
N ALA A 351 -13.49 9.10 6.99
CA ALA A 351 -12.87 7.82 7.33
C ALA A 351 -11.40 7.94 7.79
N PHE A 352 -10.74 9.09 7.54
CA PHE A 352 -9.35 9.30 7.93
C PHE A 352 -9.24 9.71 9.39
N THR A 353 -9.44 8.76 10.29
CA THR A 353 -9.52 9.00 11.75
C THR A 353 -8.40 8.34 12.55
N THR A 354 -7.51 7.58 11.92
CA THR A 354 -6.41 6.91 12.61
C THR A 354 -5.48 7.96 13.24
N PRO A 355 -5.23 7.92 14.56
CA PRO A 355 -4.33 8.88 15.19
C PRO A 355 -2.89 8.63 14.78
N PHE A 356 -2.07 9.68 14.79
CA PHE A 356 -0.62 9.50 14.68
C PHE A 356 -0.07 8.69 15.85
N GLY A 357 0.93 7.84 15.56
CA GLY A 357 1.56 6.99 16.55
C GLY A 357 1.83 5.59 16.05
N THR A 358 1.65 4.62 16.93
CA THR A 358 2.00 3.21 16.66
C THR A 358 0.89 2.37 16.07
N THR A 359 -0.31 2.92 15.91
CA THR A 359 -1.44 2.17 15.30
C THR A 359 -1.15 1.90 13.83
N PRO A 360 -0.97 0.65 13.42
CA PRO A 360 -0.67 0.34 12.03
C PRO A 360 -1.92 0.29 11.18
N LEU A 361 -1.77 0.63 9.90
CA LEU A 361 -2.69 0.25 8.83
C LEU A 361 -2.00 -0.74 7.92
N TYR A 362 -2.78 -1.66 7.35
CA TYR A 362 -2.27 -2.66 6.42
C TYR A 362 -2.92 -2.45 5.06
N THR A 363 -2.16 -2.73 4.00
CA THR A 363 -2.60 -2.54 2.62
C THR A 363 -2.04 -3.63 1.72
N CYS A 364 -2.73 -3.89 0.62
CA CYS A 364 -2.22 -4.75 -0.41
C CYS A 364 -1.01 -4.12 -1.10
N PRO A 365 -0.07 -4.92 -1.65
CA PRO A 365 1.03 -4.41 -2.45
C PRO A 365 0.54 -3.58 -3.62
N ASN A 366 1.29 -2.54 -3.95
CA ASN A 366 1.02 -1.68 -5.10
C ASN A 366 2.34 -1.27 -5.75
N THR A 367 2.76 -2.04 -6.74
CA THR A 367 4.04 -1.90 -7.43
C THR A 367 3.87 -2.20 -8.92
N PRO A 368 4.51 -1.43 -9.82
CA PRO A 368 4.47 -1.70 -11.25
C PRO A 368 5.35 -2.89 -11.63
N THR A 369 5.07 -3.48 -12.79
CA THR A 369 6.04 -4.30 -13.52
C THR A 369 7.16 -3.42 -14.11
N TYR A 370 8.25 -4.04 -14.53
CA TYR A 370 9.33 -3.31 -15.19
C TYR A 370 8.87 -2.66 -16.51
N GLU A 371 8.02 -3.34 -17.26
CA GLU A 371 7.46 -2.82 -18.51
C GLU A 371 6.55 -1.61 -18.26
N GLU A 372 5.65 -1.69 -17.28
CA GLU A 372 4.79 -0.58 -16.88
C GLU A 372 5.60 0.62 -16.41
N PHE A 373 6.62 0.39 -15.59
CA PHE A 373 7.52 1.45 -15.14
C PHE A 373 8.22 2.16 -16.31
N ASN A 374 8.74 1.40 -17.26
CA ASN A 374 9.44 1.98 -18.42
C ASN A 374 8.52 2.68 -19.40
N THR A 375 7.31 2.16 -19.62
CA THR A 375 6.36 2.75 -20.56
C THR A 375 5.65 3.97 -20.00
N GLN A 376 5.39 3.98 -18.70
CA GLN A 376 4.65 5.07 -18.05
C GLN A 376 5.54 6.20 -17.55
N LYS A 377 6.84 6.03 -17.53
CA LYS A 377 7.87 6.96 -17.04
C LYS A 377 7.38 7.93 -15.97
N ILE A 378 8.01 7.94 -14.83
CA ILE A 378 7.66 8.70 -13.60
C ILE A 378 7.28 10.16 -13.83
N ASN A 379 7.67 10.75 -14.95
CA ASN A 379 7.32 12.12 -15.34
C ASN A 379 5.98 12.23 -16.08
N ASP A 380 5.39 11.13 -16.50
CA ASP A 380 4.07 11.10 -17.12
C ASP A 380 3.03 10.77 -16.05
N LYS A 381 2.15 11.69 -15.82
CA LYS A 381 1.13 11.79 -14.76
C LYS A 381 0.31 10.54 -14.39
N PRO A 382 0.07 9.55 -15.26
CA PRO A 382 -0.67 8.35 -14.89
C PRO A 382 -0.04 7.54 -13.76
N TYR A 383 1.31 7.53 -13.67
CA TYR A 383 2.02 6.79 -12.63
C TYR A 383 1.72 7.35 -11.23
N ASP A 384 1.74 8.67 -11.08
CA ASP A 384 1.52 9.32 -9.79
C ASP A 384 0.09 9.11 -9.26
N ASN A 385 -0.88 8.88 -10.13
CA ASN A 385 -2.28 8.74 -9.75
C ASN A 385 -2.64 7.34 -9.20
N THR A 386 -1.82 6.34 -9.49
CA THR A 386 -2.08 4.95 -9.08
C THR A 386 -1.25 4.51 -7.88
N LEU A 387 -0.32 5.34 -7.42
CA LEU A 387 0.52 5.03 -6.26
C LEU A 387 -0.27 5.11 -4.96
N THR A 388 -0.11 4.14 -4.09
CA THR A 388 -0.65 4.22 -2.73
C THR A 388 -0.03 5.39 -1.98
N LYS A 389 -0.87 6.20 -1.37
CA LYS A 389 -0.49 7.44 -0.69
C LYS A 389 -0.86 7.39 0.79
N VAL A 390 -0.05 8.04 1.60
CA VAL A 390 -0.47 8.46 2.95
C VAL A 390 -1.24 9.76 2.81
N LEU A 391 -2.43 9.79 3.38
CA LEU A 391 -3.27 10.97 3.44
C LEU A 391 -3.45 11.41 4.89
N VAL A 392 -3.31 12.70 5.14
CA VAL A 392 -3.53 13.34 6.44
C VAL A 392 -4.73 14.26 6.31
N ALA A 393 -5.80 13.93 7.02
CA ALA A 393 -6.98 14.77 7.14
C ALA A 393 -6.74 15.82 8.22
N ALA A 394 -7.04 17.08 7.92
CA ALA A 394 -6.82 18.18 8.84
C ALA A 394 -7.99 19.19 8.77
N LYS A 395 -8.10 20.02 9.81
CA LYS A 395 -8.91 21.24 9.82
C LYS A 395 -8.03 22.44 9.97
N LEU A 396 -8.19 23.41 9.10
CA LEU A 396 -7.53 24.70 9.21
C LEU A 396 -8.25 25.54 10.28
N VAL A 397 -7.47 26.11 11.19
CA VAL A 397 -7.97 26.99 12.24
C VAL A 397 -7.05 28.20 12.40
N TYR A 398 -7.60 29.31 12.89
CA TYR A 398 -6.83 30.40 13.46
C TYR A 398 -7.28 30.61 14.92
N TYR A 399 -6.44 31.26 15.71
CA TYR A 399 -6.72 31.52 17.12
C TYR A 399 -6.98 32.99 17.37
N ASP A 400 -7.98 33.33 18.19
CA ASP A 400 -8.22 34.67 18.65
C ASP A 400 -7.27 35.07 19.80
N ALA A 401 -7.47 36.27 20.36
CA ALA A 401 -6.65 36.79 21.45
C ALA A 401 -6.80 35.97 22.76
N ASP A 402 -7.93 35.31 22.94
CA ASP A 402 -8.25 34.46 24.09
C ASP A 402 -7.82 32.98 23.86
N ASN A 403 -7.12 32.73 22.76
CA ASN A 403 -6.65 31.40 22.34
C ASN A 403 -7.78 30.40 22.01
N ASN A 404 -8.97 30.90 21.63
CA ASN A 404 -10.02 30.04 21.09
C ASN A 404 -9.74 29.75 19.61
N SER A 405 -9.96 28.51 19.20
CA SER A 405 -9.79 28.10 17.80
C SER A 405 -11.05 28.43 16.99
N HIS A 406 -10.86 29.01 15.83
CA HIS A 406 -11.90 29.30 14.86
C HIS A 406 -11.60 28.58 13.54
N PRO A 407 -12.60 27.96 12.89
CA PRO A 407 -12.42 27.41 11.56
C PRO A 407 -11.93 28.46 10.57
N ALA A 408 -10.93 28.13 9.78
CA ALA A 408 -10.45 28.97 8.70
C ALA A 408 -11.03 28.44 7.37
N ASP A 409 -12.23 28.91 7.02
CA ASP A 409 -12.92 28.59 5.77
C ASP A 409 -12.22 29.30 4.59
N ILE A 410 -11.05 28.80 4.22
CA ILE A 410 -10.24 29.41 3.17
C ILE A 410 -10.79 29.03 1.81
N CYS A 411 -11.18 30.05 1.05
CA CYS A 411 -11.64 29.93 -0.33
C CYS A 411 -10.55 30.41 -1.29
N LYS A 412 -10.37 29.72 -2.42
CA LYS A 412 -9.49 30.19 -3.51
C LYS A 412 -10.37 30.68 -4.67
N TYR A 413 -10.25 31.96 -5.00
CA TYR A 413 -10.96 32.59 -6.10
C TYR A 413 -9.98 33.41 -6.95
N ARG A 414 -9.88 33.12 -8.25
CA ARG A 414 -8.96 33.79 -9.20
C ARG A 414 -7.53 33.95 -8.64
N GLY A 415 -7.01 32.87 -8.01
CA GLY A 415 -5.67 32.86 -7.41
C GLY A 415 -5.55 33.47 -6.01
N MET A 416 -6.56 34.23 -5.55
CA MET A 416 -6.57 34.83 -4.22
C MET A 416 -7.07 33.85 -3.16
N GLN A 417 -6.43 33.82 -2.00
CA GLN A 417 -6.92 33.12 -0.81
C GLN A 417 -7.74 34.09 0.03
N ILE A 418 -9.00 33.75 0.27
CA ILE A 418 -9.97 34.64 0.95
C ILE A 418 -10.60 33.85 2.10
N LEU A 419 -10.62 34.41 3.30
CA LEU A 419 -11.29 33.84 4.45
C LEU A 419 -12.80 34.06 4.36
N GLY A 420 -13.57 32.97 4.42
CA GLY A 420 -15.02 32.95 4.40
C GLY A 420 -15.65 33.13 3.01
N ALA A 421 -16.65 32.34 2.73
CA ALA A 421 -17.36 32.35 1.45
C ALA A 421 -18.04 33.71 1.18
N ASP A 422 -18.58 34.36 2.21
CA ASP A 422 -19.22 35.67 2.07
C ASP A 422 -18.24 36.77 1.59
N ASN A 423 -16.98 36.68 2.01
CA ASN A 423 -15.95 37.63 1.55
C ASN A 423 -15.57 37.41 0.09
N VAL A 424 -15.70 36.15 -0.40
CA VAL A 424 -15.56 35.86 -1.83
C VAL A 424 -16.67 36.54 -2.62
N LEU A 425 -17.93 36.47 -2.18
CA LEU A 425 -19.04 37.17 -2.86
C LEU A 425 -18.82 38.69 -2.89
N LYS A 426 -18.24 39.30 -1.84
CA LYS A 426 -17.81 40.72 -1.86
C LYS A 426 -16.78 40.98 -2.95
N GLN A 427 -15.80 40.10 -3.10
CA GLN A 427 -14.79 40.23 -4.15
C GLN A 427 -15.40 40.03 -5.54
N VAL A 428 -16.31 39.04 -5.72
CA VAL A 428 -17.03 38.82 -6.97
C VAL A 428 -17.82 40.06 -7.36
N ALA A 429 -18.59 40.64 -6.45
CA ALA A 429 -19.35 41.87 -6.73
C ALA A 429 -18.44 43.04 -7.09
N LYS A 430 -17.28 43.17 -6.43
CA LYS A 430 -16.27 44.21 -6.77
C LYS A 430 -15.66 44.01 -8.16
N ASP A 431 -15.33 42.77 -8.52
CA ASP A 431 -14.76 42.42 -9.83
C ASP A 431 -15.74 42.65 -10.98
N HIS A 432 -17.04 42.69 -10.68
CA HIS A 432 -18.13 42.90 -11.62
C HIS A 432 -18.89 44.22 -11.35
N SER A 433 -18.18 45.28 -10.94
CA SER A 433 -18.71 46.60 -10.62
C SER A 433 -19.29 47.37 -11.82
N ASP A 434 -19.19 46.84 -13.02
CA ASP A 434 -19.85 47.35 -14.23
C ASP A 434 -21.33 46.92 -14.34
N PHE A 435 -21.78 45.99 -13.50
CA PHE A 435 -23.15 45.53 -13.43
C PHE A 435 -23.93 46.23 -12.30
N TRP A 436 -25.16 46.54 -12.60
CA TRP A 436 -26.09 47.22 -11.72
C TRP A 436 -27.33 46.37 -11.48
N THR A 437 -27.98 46.51 -10.32
CA THR A 437 -29.24 45.89 -9.96
C THR A 437 -30.26 46.94 -9.53
N VAL A 438 -31.51 46.57 -9.34
CA VAL A 438 -32.53 47.45 -8.81
C VAL A 438 -32.36 47.56 -7.29
N ASP A 439 -32.40 48.79 -6.76
CA ASP A 439 -32.38 49.00 -5.32
C ASP A 439 -33.61 48.29 -4.66
N PRO A 440 -33.40 47.35 -3.72
CA PRO A 440 -34.48 46.58 -3.11
C PRO A 440 -35.50 47.43 -2.35
N THR A 441 -35.11 48.67 -2.00
CA THR A 441 -35.97 49.64 -1.30
C THR A 441 -36.62 50.65 -2.24
N ASN A 442 -36.14 50.76 -3.49
CA ASN A 442 -36.68 51.70 -4.46
C ASN A 442 -36.52 51.18 -5.90
N ALA A 443 -37.58 50.63 -6.43
CA ALA A 443 -37.60 50.01 -7.77
C ALA A 443 -37.25 50.92 -8.94
N SER A 444 -37.22 52.25 -8.73
CA SER A 444 -36.85 53.23 -9.74
C SER A 444 -35.35 53.60 -9.66
N LYS A 445 -34.57 53.06 -8.74
CA LYS A 445 -33.19 53.35 -8.55
C LYS A 445 -32.34 52.11 -8.87
N HIS A 446 -31.22 52.37 -9.57
CA HIS A 446 -30.21 51.33 -9.82
C HIS A 446 -29.02 51.52 -8.88
N VAL A 447 -28.53 50.41 -8.35
CA VAL A 447 -27.37 50.32 -7.46
C VAL A 447 -26.37 49.30 -8.05
N LEU A 448 -25.12 49.41 -7.67
CA LEU A 448 -24.11 48.43 -8.08
C LEU A 448 -24.47 47.04 -7.59
N LEU A 449 -24.11 46.02 -8.37
CA LEU A 449 -24.23 44.62 -7.97
C LEU A 449 -23.63 44.42 -6.58
N ALA A 450 -24.41 43.90 -5.67
CA ALA A 450 -24.00 43.68 -4.30
C ALA A 450 -23.79 42.18 -3.99
N PRO A 451 -23.00 41.85 -2.96
CA PRO A 451 -22.81 40.46 -2.54
C PRO A 451 -24.14 39.76 -2.19
N THR A 452 -25.12 40.53 -1.73
CA THR A 452 -26.48 40.07 -1.40
C THR A 452 -27.30 39.62 -2.59
N ASP A 453 -26.90 40.01 -3.82
CA ASP A 453 -27.52 39.64 -5.08
C ASP A 453 -26.99 38.30 -5.62
N LEU A 454 -25.94 37.79 -5.00
CA LEU A 454 -25.20 36.59 -5.38
C LEU A 454 -25.46 35.44 -4.39
N GLU A 455 -25.35 34.24 -4.90
CA GLU A 455 -25.35 33.00 -4.13
C GLU A 455 -24.39 31.97 -4.77
N TYR A 456 -24.21 30.85 -4.11
CA TYR A 456 -23.41 29.74 -4.64
C TYR A 456 -24.29 28.61 -5.16
N THR A 457 -23.88 28.00 -6.26
CA THR A 457 -24.45 26.75 -6.75
C THR A 457 -23.36 25.69 -6.92
N ARG A 458 -23.77 24.44 -6.81
CA ARG A 458 -22.93 23.28 -7.19
C ARG A 458 -23.39 22.63 -8.49
N THR A 459 -24.24 23.29 -9.24
CA THR A 459 -24.72 22.80 -10.53
C THR A 459 -23.69 23.07 -11.62
N ASP A 460 -23.38 22.04 -12.40
CA ASP A 460 -22.55 22.16 -13.59
C ASP A 460 -23.22 23.07 -14.64
N LEU A 461 -22.40 23.70 -15.47
CA LEU A 461 -22.91 24.46 -16.60
C LEU A 461 -23.63 23.54 -17.58
N ALA A 462 -24.85 23.89 -17.92
CA ALA A 462 -25.65 23.14 -18.86
C ALA A 462 -24.96 23.06 -20.25
N GLY A 463 -24.80 21.84 -20.76
CA GLY A 463 -24.21 21.61 -22.10
C GLY A 463 -22.69 21.54 -22.14
N SER A 464 -21.97 21.74 -21.04
CA SER A 464 -20.52 21.56 -21.01
C SER A 464 -20.14 20.15 -20.54
N THR A 465 -19.29 19.48 -21.32
CA THR A 465 -18.68 18.21 -20.94
C THR A 465 -17.30 18.40 -20.28
N THR A 466 -16.73 19.60 -20.39
CA THR A 466 -15.39 19.93 -19.93
C THR A 466 -15.35 20.75 -18.64
N ASP A 467 -16.43 21.49 -18.33
CA ASP A 467 -16.50 22.41 -17.19
C ASP A 467 -17.34 21.82 -16.05
N LYS A 468 -16.98 20.62 -15.62
CA LYS A 468 -17.55 20.03 -14.41
C LYS A 468 -16.89 20.62 -13.18
N LEU A 469 -17.70 20.93 -12.17
CA LEU A 469 -17.21 21.31 -10.86
C LEU A 469 -16.48 20.14 -10.19
N LYS A 470 -15.33 20.42 -9.61
CA LYS A 470 -14.71 19.47 -8.71
C LYS A 470 -15.52 19.37 -7.42
N SER A 471 -15.37 18.30 -6.70
CA SER A 471 -16.14 18.01 -5.47
C SER A 471 -16.05 19.12 -4.41
N TYR A 472 -14.98 19.89 -4.42
CA TYR A 472 -14.72 21.02 -3.52
C TYR A 472 -14.96 22.40 -4.14
N GLU A 473 -15.54 22.47 -5.34
CA GLU A 473 -15.80 23.73 -6.04
C GLU A 473 -17.27 24.12 -5.98
N VAL A 474 -17.51 25.41 -5.93
CA VAL A 474 -18.81 26.05 -6.06
C VAL A 474 -18.73 27.17 -7.09
N ARG A 475 -19.84 27.54 -7.70
CA ARG A 475 -19.92 28.69 -8.63
C ARG A 475 -20.74 29.80 -8.03
N PRO A 476 -20.24 31.04 -8.03
CA PRO A 476 -21.09 32.19 -7.77
C PRO A 476 -22.09 32.36 -8.91
N VAL A 477 -23.31 32.64 -8.58
CA VAL A 477 -24.41 32.91 -9.53
C VAL A 477 -25.30 34.03 -8.98
N LEU A 478 -26.08 34.65 -9.86
CA LEU A 478 -27.12 35.58 -9.42
C LEU A 478 -28.24 34.81 -8.70
N LYS A 479 -28.74 35.39 -7.62
CA LYS A 479 -29.97 34.89 -6.98
C LYS A 479 -31.15 34.91 -7.94
N THR A 480 -32.04 33.98 -7.77
CA THR A 480 -33.28 33.92 -8.55
C THR A 480 -34.08 35.22 -8.45
N GLY A 481 -34.45 35.78 -9.60
CA GLY A 481 -35.23 37.01 -9.69
C GLY A 481 -34.42 38.31 -9.71
N VAL A 482 -33.12 38.27 -9.47
CA VAL A 482 -32.23 39.45 -9.62
C VAL A 482 -32.08 39.75 -11.11
N LYS A 483 -32.33 41.02 -11.48
CA LYS A 483 -32.11 41.53 -12.83
C LYS A 483 -30.90 42.41 -12.86
N VAL A 484 -30.04 42.24 -13.87
CA VAL A 484 -28.82 43.02 -14.02
C VAL A 484 -28.94 43.98 -15.20
N TYR A 485 -28.28 45.13 -15.04
CA TYR A 485 -28.29 46.25 -15.95
C TYR A 485 -26.85 46.73 -16.22
N LYS A 486 -26.62 47.26 -17.43
CA LYS A 486 -25.42 48.03 -17.72
C LYS A 486 -25.76 49.50 -17.84
N LYS A 487 -24.90 50.37 -17.29
CA LYS A 487 -25.04 51.81 -17.38
C LYS A 487 -24.44 52.27 -18.70
N LYS A 488 -25.21 53.03 -19.49
CA LYS A 488 -24.78 53.64 -20.76
C LYS A 488 -24.02 54.92 -20.54
N SER A 489 -23.36 55.39 -21.59
CA SER A 489 -22.60 56.66 -21.60
C SER A 489 -23.50 57.88 -21.36
N ASP A 490 -24.78 57.81 -21.69
CA ASP A 490 -25.78 58.85 -21.44
C ASP A 490 -26.34 58.82 -20.01
N GLY A 491 -25.89 57.85 -19.19
CA GLY A 491 -26.36 57.67 -17.82
C GLY A 491 -27.60 56.82 -17.66
N SER A 492 -28.25 56.42 -18.74
CA SER A 492 -29.40 55.47 -18.71
C SER A 492 -28.97 54.04 -18.44
N PHE A 493 -29.91 53.17 -18.06
CA PHE A 493 -29.67 51.77 -17.83
C PHE A 493 -30.38 50.92 -18.88
N GLU A 494 -29.68 49.94 -19.41
CA GLU A 494 -30.30 48.90 -20.23
C GLU A 494 -30.19 47.56 -19.54
N THR A 495 -31.25 46.80 -19.66
CA THR A 495 -31.24 45.39 -19.24
C THR A 495 -30.19 44.67 -20.08
N THR A 496 -29.25 44.00 -19.50
CA THR A 496 -28.41 43.08 -20.25
C THR A 496 -29.30 41.95 -20.75
N ASP A 497 -29.15 41.53 -21.99
CA ASP A 497 -30.03 40.57 -22.66
C ASP A 497 -30.13 39.21 -21.97
N SER A 498 -29.26 38.97 -21.01
CA SER A 498 -29.43 37.82 -20.13
C SER A 498 -28.61 37.89 -18.84
N ASN A 499 -29.29 37.66 -17.75
CA ASN A 499 -28.64 37.16 -16.54
C ASN A 499 -27.70 35.96 -16.88
N ASP A 500 -27.95 35.27 -17.99
CA ASP A 500 -27.17 34.17 -18.52
C ASP A 500 -25.77 34.57 -18.91
N ASP A 501 -25.53 35.78 -19.42
CA ASP A 501 -24.17 36.24 -19.76
C ASP A 501 -23.34 36.49 -18.52
N LEU A 502 -23.94 37.13 -17.49
CA LEU A 502 -23.22 37.30 -16.23
C LEU A 502 -23.04 35.97 -15.51
N ASN A 503 -24.05 35.13 -15.46
CA ASN A 503 -23.92 33.80 -14.87
C ASN A 503 -22.87 32.94 -15.57
N ARG A 504 -22.75 33.05 -16.90
CA ARG A 504 -21.70 32.38 -17.66
C ARG A 504 -20.30 32.90 -17.25
N THR A 505 -20.15 34.22 -17.20
CA THR A 505 -18.91 34.88 -16.77
C THR A 505 -18.53 34.52 -15.34
N LEU A 506 -19.50 34.50 -14.41
CA LEU A 506 -19.30 34.06 -13.03
C LEU A 506 -18.90 32.58 -12.96
N ALA A 507 -19.49 31.77 -13.80
CA ALA A 507 -19.25 30.34 -13.83
C ALA A 507 -17.85 29.95 -14.36
N GLU A 508 -17.20 30.80 -15.15
CA GLU A 508 -15.81 30.62 -15.63
C GLU A 508 -14.78 30.68 -14.49
N SER A 509 -15.17 31.21 -13.31
CA SER A 509 -14.29 31.35 -12.15
C SER A 509 -14.85 30.61 -10.94
N PRO A 510 -14.77 29.27 -10.91
CA PRO A 510 -15.24 28.51 -9.76
C PRO A 510 -14.40 28.83 -8.52
N VAL A 511 -15.03 28.74 -7.38
CA VAL A 511 -14.43 28.96 -6.06
C VAL A 511 -14.14 27.63 -5.40
N GLN A 512 -12.89 27.40 -5.06
CA GLN A 512 -12.50 26.25 -4.26
C GLN A 512 -12.75 26.58 -2.79
N VAL A 513 -13.46 25.71 -2.09
CA VAL A 513 -13.91 25.96 -0.70
C VAL A 513 -13.40 24.86 0.24
N ARG A 514 -12.67 25.28 1.29
CA ARG A 514 -12.36 24.45 2.45
C ARG A 514 -13.45 24.68 3.50
N LYS A 515 -14.54 23.91 3.37
CA LYS A 515 -15.69 24.10 4.26
C LYS A 515 -15.35 23.66 5.68
N ASP A 516 -15.67 24.48 6.66
CA ASP A 516 -15.32 24.27 8.08
C ASP A 516 -13.80 24.04 8.29
N GLY A 517 -12.97 24.64 7.41
CA GLY A 517 -11.53 24.48 7.38
C GLY A 517 -11.04 23.11 6.91
N MET A 518 -11.93 22.23 6.42
CA MET A 518 -11.56 20.87 6.03
C MET A 518 -10.60 20.86 4.85
N THR A 519 -9.53 20.12 5.03
CA THR A 519 -8.46 19.98 4.05
C THR A 519 -7.72 18.66 4.24
N TYR A 520 -7.02 18.21 3.19
CA TYR A 520 -6.11 17.09 3.32
C TYR A 520 -4.77 17.36 2.65
N TYR A 521 -3.77 16.62 3.14
CA TYR A 521 -2.42 16.56 2.59
C TYR A 521 -2.09 15.12 2.29
N TYR A 522 -1.25 14.86 1.31
CA TYR A 522 -0.88 13.49 0.96
C TYR A 522 0.53 13.40 0.39
N THR A 523 1.09 12.20 0.44
CA THR A 523 2.38 11.87 -0.16
C THR A 523 2.36 10.41 -0.64
N PRO A 524 2.88 10.11 -1.83
CA PRO A 524 3.09 8.74 -2.25
C PRO A 524 4.05 8.01 -1.29
N ILE A 525 3.80 6.73 -1.07
CA ILE A 525 4.69 5.91 -0.25
C ILE A 525 5.95 5.61 -1.05
N ARG A 526 7.11 5.99 -0.46
CA ARG A 526 8.42 5.68 -1.01
C ARG A 526 8.87 4.29 -0.58
N HIS A 527 9.63 3.65 -1.44
CA HIS A 527 10.28 2.39 -1.16
C HIS A 527 11.80 2.58 -1.04
N LEU A 528 12.61 1.69 -1.57
CA LEU A 528 14.05 1.58 -1.25
C LEU A 528 14.98 2.38 -2.17
N ALA A 529 14.60 2.64 -3.40
CA ALA A 529 15.46 3.38 -4.33
C ALA A 529 15.66 4.83 -3.93
N GLN A 530 16.79 5.41 -4.30
CA GLN A 530 17.19 6.74 -3.87
C GLN A 530 16.67 7.84 -4.79
N ASN A 531 16.53 7.56 -6.09
CA ASN A 531 16.15 8.56 -7.08
C ASN A 531 14.76 8.29 -7.63
N LYS A 532 13.98 9.35 -7.87
CA LYS A 532 12.62 9.29 -8.45
C LYS A 532 12.56 8.58 -9.81
N THR A 533 13.66 8.58 -10.55
CA THR A 533 13.77 7.96 -11.87
C THR A 533 14.13 6.49 -11.82
N GLU A 534 14.31 5.94 -10.61
CA GLU A 534 14.65 4.54 -10.40
C GLU A 534 13.39 3.74 -10.06
N MET A 535 13.31 2.54 -10.62
CA MET A 535 12.32 1.56 -10.20
C MET A 535 12.53 1.23 -8.72
N GLY A 536 11.42 1.14 -7.96
CA GLY A 536 11.51 0.92 -6.52
C GLY A 536 11.64 2.21 -5.69
N TYR A 537 11.58 3.40 -6.30
CA TYR A 537 11.49 4.65 -5.54
C TYR A 537 10.10 4.83 -4.92
N TYR A 538 9.05 4.57 -5.67
CA TYR A 538 7.67 4.51 -5.18
C TYR A 538 7.16 3.08 -5.25
N GLY A 539 6.24 2.77 -4.36
CA GLY A 539 5.52 1.51 -4.35
C GLY A 539 5.37 0.93 -2.95
N VAL A 540 4.41 0.05 -2.81
CA VAL A 540 4.15 -0.69 -1.57
C VAL A 540 4.41 -2.16 -1.85
N VAL A 541 5.43 -2.70 -1.21
CA VAL A 541 5.87 -4.08 -1.38
C VAL A 541 5.37 -4.93 -0.22
N ARG A 542 4.94 -6.16 -0.51
CA ARG A 542 4.49 -7.13 0.49
C ARG A 542 5.55 -7.38 1.57
N ASN A 543 5.11 -7.72 2.76
CA ASN A 543 5.97 -8.03 3.91
C ASN A 543 6.96 -6.91 4.29
N HIS A 544 6.59 -5.63 4.03
CA HIS A 544 7.36 -4.45 4.44
C HIS A 544 6.55 -3.59 5.42
N SER A 545 7.26 -2.95 6.35
CA SER A 545 6.70 -1.97 7.29
C SER A 545 7.20 -0.58 6.95
N TYR A 546 6.30 0.27 6.50
CA TYR A 546 6.57 1.67 6.16
C TYR A 546 6.32 2.55 7.38
N ARG A 547 7.39 3.09 7.96
CA ARG A 547 7.31 4.08 9.03
C ARG A 547 7.45 5.46 8.44
N ILE A 548 6.34 6.17 8.42
CA ILE A 548 6.24 7.49 7.80
C ILE A 548 6.32 8.55 8.90
N THR A 549 7.36 9.37 8.88
CA THR A 549 7.48 10.53 9.77
C THR A 549 7.20 11.78 8.98
N ILE A 550 6.15 12.48 9.35
CA ILE A 550 5.79 13.76 8.73
C ILE A 550 6.62 14.85 9.40
N ASN A 551 7.52 15.45 8.63
CA ASN A 551 8.37 16.52 9.13
C ASN A 551 7.61 17.83 9.21
N THR A 552 7.02 18.26 8.11
CA THR A 552 6.30 19.53 8.01
C THR A 552 5.09 19.40 7.09
N MET A 553 4.14 20.30 7.28
CA MET A 553 3.05 20.57 6.35
C MET A 553 3.08 22.07 6.01
N SER A 554 2.87 22.41 4.76
CA SER A 554 2.85 23.80 4.32
C SER A 554 1.73 24.07 3.32
N GLY A 555 1.29 25.32 3.24
CA GLY A 555 0.12 25.69 2.46
C GLY A 555 -1.20 25.17 3.07
N PHE A 556 -2.31 25.45 2.42
CA PHE A 556 -3.64 25.20 2.98
C PHE A 556 -4.23 23.83 2.60
N GLY A 557 -3.45 22.92 2.04
CA GLY A 557 -3.90 21.59 1.65
C GLY A 557 -4.92 21.57 0.51
N THR A 558 -5.35 20.39 0.12
CA THR A 558 -6.40 20.21 -0.88
C THR A 558 -7.76 20.44 -0.21
N PRO A 559 -8.64 21.27 -0.78
CA PRO A 559 -9.92 21.58 -0.20
C PRO A 559 -10.83 20.37 -0.06
N VAL A 560 -11.68 20.37 0.98
CA VAL A 560 -12.79 19.43 1.16
C VAL A 560 -14.05 20.23 1.43
N TYR A 561 -15.10 19.97 0.67
CA TYR A 561 -16.40 20.59 0.84
C TYR A 561 -17.37 19.70 1.61
N ASN A 562 -17.40 18.41 1.29
CA ASN A 562 -18.25 17.44 1.97
C ASN A 562 -17.37 16.33 2.58
N PRO A 563 -17.44 16.06 3.89
CA PRO A 563 -16.62 15.05 4.54
C PRO A 563 -16.96 13.61 4.10
N ASP A 564 -18.14 13.39 3.53
CA ASP A 564 -18.59 12.05 3.09
C ASP A 564 -18.25 11.75 1.63
N GLU A 565 -17.67 12.71 0.91
CA GLU A 565 -17.16 12.46 -0.44
C GLU A 565 -15.88 11.62 -0.38
N VAL A 566 -15.82 10.64 -1.28
CA VAL A 566 -14.62 9.81 -1.46
C VAL A 566 -13.51 10.68 -2.05
N ILE A 567 -12.37 10.68 -1.38
CA ILE A 567 -11.20 11.42 -1.82
C ILE A 567 -10.39 10.55 -2.78
N ASP A 568 -10.22 11.05 -3.99
CA ASP A 568 -9.24 10.57 -4.96
C ASP A 568 -8.11 11.63 -5.03
N PRO A 569 -6.95 11.38 -4.42
CA PRO A 569 -5.87 12.36 -4.34
C PRO A 569 -5.08 12.42 -5.66
N VAL A 570 -5.74 12.87 -6.71
CA VAL A 570 -5.10 13.21 -7.98
C VAL A 570 -4.23 14.45 -7.78
N ILE A 571 -2.97 14.41 -8.20
CA ILE A 571 -2.07 15.56 -8.12
C ILE A 571 -2.57 16.65 -9.07
N PRO A 572 -3.19 17.73 -8.57
CA PRO A 572 -3.56 18.85 -9.43
C PRO A 572 -2.28 19.59 -9.85
N LYS A 573 -2.23 20.06 -11.08
CA LYS A 573 -1.10 20.83 -11.64
C LYS A 573 -0.74 22.09 -10.85
N ASP A 574 -1.62 22.58 -10.00
CA ASP A 574 -1.57 23.92 -9.40
C ASP A 574 -1.80 23.95 -7.88
N THR A 575 -1.61 22.87 -7.15
CA THR A 575 -1.72 22.91 -5.68
C THR A 575 -0.38 23.19 -5.03
N GLU A 576 -0.25 24.38 -4.47
CA GLU A 576 0.86 24.83 -3.62
C GLU A 576 0.79 24.17 -2.20
N THR A 577 0.50 22.89 -2.13
CA THR A 577 0.34 22.20 -0.85
C THR A 577 1.26 21.01 -0.77
N TYR A 578 2.08 21.00 0.25
CA TYR A 578 3.14 20.01 0.41
C TYR A 578 3.07 19.33 1.77
N LEU A 579 3.22 18.02 1.75
CA LEU A 579 3.45 17.21 2.92
C LEU A 579 4.91 16.71 2.85
N ALA A 580 5.76 17.24 3.72
CA ALA A 580 7.11 16.71 3.88
C ALA A 580 7.07 15.53 4.87
N ALA A 581 7.30 14.34 4.37
CA ALA A 581 7.32 13.13 5.18
C ALA A 581 8.65 12.40 5.04
N ARG A 582 9.14 11.90 6.17
CA ARG A 582 10.23 10.93 6.20
C ARG A 582 9.62 9.54 6.27
N ILE A 583 9.94 8.69 5.31
CA ILE A 583 9.46 7.31 5.28
C ILE A 583 10.62 6.39 5.66
N ASN A 584 10.45 5.67 6.76
CA ASN A 584 11.34 4.60 7.16
C ASN A 584 10.63 3.28 6.89
N VAL A 585 11.18 2.46 6.03
CA VAL A 585 10.63 1.13 5.73
C VAL A 585 11.28 0.11 6.65
N LEU A 586 10.47 -0.49 7.47
CA LEU A 586 10.91 -1.60 8.33
C LEU A 586 10.43 -2.92 7.74
N SER A 587 11.30 -3.81 7.58
CA SER A 587 11.01 -5.15 7.13
C SER A 587 10.67 -6.15 8.25
N TRP A 588 9.34 -7.01 8.85
CA TRP A 588 9.73 -6.30 8.15
C TRP A 588 11.18 -5.68 7.87
N ARG A 589 11.56 -5.16 6.79
CA ARG A 589 12.86 -4.47 6.60
C ARG A 589 12.67 -2.97 6.72
N VAL A 590 13.46 -2.29 7.54
CA VAL A 590 13.46 -0.82 7.63
C VAL A 590 14.19 -0.22 6.45
N VAL A 591 13.55 0.68 5.74
CA VAL A 591 14.21 1.58 4.80
C VAL A 591 13.97 3.01 5.27
N PRO A 592 14.98 3.71 5.76
CA PRO A 592 14.85 5.11 6.09
C PRO A 592 14.80 5.93 4.82
N SER A 593 13.74 6.67 4.59
CA SER A 593 13.70 7.73 3.59
C SER A 593 13.32 9.05 4.24
N SER A 594 14.14 10.07 4.07
CA SER A 594 13.81 11.44 4.45
C SER A 594 13.45 12.22 3.20
N VAL A 595 12.32 12.88 3.22
CA VAL A 595 11.89 13.76 2.16
C VAL A 595 11.60 15.13 2.74
N ASP A 596 12.38 16.09 2.31
CA ASP A 596 12.01 17.48 2.39
C ASP A 596 11.30 17.82 1.08
N LEU A 597 10.00 18.05 1.16
CA LEU A 597 9.24 18.55 0.02
C LEU A 597 9.30 20.07 0.07
N ASP A 598 10.32 20.62 -0.56
CA ASP A 598 10.45 22.06 -0.73
C ASP A 598 9.79 22.49 -2.04
N ALA A 599 8.86 23.43 -1.94
CA ALA A 599 7.98 23.87 -3.03
C ALA A 599 8.64 24.87 -3.99
N THR A 600 9.92 25.15 -3.84
CA THR A 600 10.59 26.25 -4.54
C THR A 600 11.63 25.81 -5.55
N LYS A 601 11.48 24.64 -6.17
CA LYS A 601 12.28 24.32 -7.35
C LYS A 601 11.49 23.52 -8.37
#